data_90a510619f00f623eb086546ae3c0502
#
_entry.id   90a510619f00f623eb086546ae3c0502
#
_cell.length_a   1.000
_cell.length_b   1.000
_cell.length_c   1.000
_cell.angle_alpha   90.00
_cell.angle_beta   90.00
_cell.angle_gamma   90.00
#
_symmetry.space_group_name_H-M   'P 1'
#
loop_
_entity.id
_entity.type
_entity.pdbx_description
1 polymer ?
#
loop_
_entity_poly.entity_id
_entity_poly.type
_entity_poly.pdbx_seq_one_letter_code
_entity_poly.pdbx_strand_id
1 'polypeptide(L)'
;MQRRLRWIRSQPLLFGEASAGVCNDLESFHDILSLSVRLKDLTALGPERLFVHRSSTLLAGDLAISSCINTPFQAAGEESSEATVVIHRSGVMVYDCDGRTFRIDGDEQVIYLPGAAARSRAGMAGSSGIVFNINPALLARELCFLSRERLPLERALLFLQQPMIRDPRDPAVGAVLRRLLALLAIQPAHLSYTEGYQRFVGARLEIAIYRATALILRPDLIV
;
A
#
# COMPACT_ATOMS: atom_id res chain seq x y z
N MET A 1 -3.16 -27.24 5.15
CA MET A 1 -1.92 -26.59 5.63
C MET A 1 -0.89 -26.43 4.52
N GLN A 2 -0.37 -27.51 3.92
CA GLN A 2 0.68 -27.45 2.87
C GLN A 2 0.29 -26.59 1.65
N ARG A 3 -1.00 -26.56 1.22
CA ARG A 3 -1.46 -25.71 0.11
C ARG A 3 -1.30 -24.22 0.36
N ARG A 4 -1.53 -23.73 1.60
CA ARG A 4 -1.40 -22.30 1.97
C ARG A 4 0.04 -21.84 1.96
N LEU A 5 0.96 -22.63 2.50
CA LEU A 5 2.39 -22.33 2.48
C LEU A 5 2.94 -22.37 1.05
N ARG A 6 2.45 -23.27 0.19
CA ARG A 6 2.80 -23.29 -1.24
C ARG A 6 2.32 -22.00 -1.94
N TRP A 7 1.09 -21.54 -1.66
CA TRP A 7 0.57 -20.31 -2.24
C TRP A 7 1.45 -19.10 -1.87
N ILE A 8 1.80 -18.92 -0.57
CA ILE A 8 2.68 -17.82 -0.13
C ILE A 8 4.02 -17.85 -0.85
N ARG A 9 4.60 -19.04 -1.05
CA ARG A 9 5.90 -19.20 -1.72
C ARG A 9 5.83 -19.01 -3.23
N SER A 10 4.68 -19.22 -3.84
CA SER A 10 4.49 -19.12 -5.30
C SER A 10 4.11 -17.72 -5.77
N GLN A 11 3.69 -16.83 -4.85
CA GLN A 11 3.34 -15.46 -5.23
C GLN A 11 4.61 -14.62 -5.40
N PRO A 12 4.79 -13.94 -6.54
CA PRO A 12 5.94 -13.06 -6.73
C PRO A 12 5.77 -11.77 -5.92
N LEU A 13 6.87 -11.32 -5.32
CA LEU A 13 6.97 -9.97 -4.76
C LEU A 13 7.27 -8.98 -5.90
N LEU A 14 6.65 -7.79 -5.84
CA LEU A 14 6.77 -6.81 -6.92
C LEU A 14 8.21 -6.30 -7.10
N PHE A 15 8.96 -6.16 -6.00
CA PHE A 15 10.34 -5.65 -6.04
C PHE A 15 11.40 -6.76 -6.10
N GLY A 16 11.00 -7.97 -6.47
CA GLY A 16 11.88 -9.13 -6.66
C GLY A 16 12.16 -9.91 -5.39
N GLU A 17 12.65 -11.11 -5.60
CA GLU A 17 12.93 -12.08 -4.52
C GLU A 17 14.32 -11.86 -3.87
N ALA A 18 15.23 -11.18 -4.56
CA ALA A 18 16.60 -10.97 -4.08
C ALA A 18 16.67 -10.07 -2.83
N SER A 19 15.68 -9.18 -2.66
CA SER A 19 15.54 -8.29 -1.49
C SER A 19 14.44 -8.75 -0.54
N ALA A 20 13.91 -9.98 -0.73
CA ALA A 20 12.80 -10.46 0.08
C ALA A 20 13.23 -10.82 1.49
N GLY A 21 12.59 -10.19 2.47
CA GLY A 21 12.58 -10.63 3.86
C GLY A 21 11.50 -11.70 4.07
N VAL A 22 11.81 -12.71 4.88
CA VAL A 22 10.84 -13.73 5.32
C VAL A 22 10.88 -13.77 6.83
N CYS A 23 9.76 -13.63 7.49
CA CYS A 23 9.63 -13.86 8.92
C CYS A 23 8.51 -14.85 9.23
N ASN A 24 8.70 -15.59 10.32
CA ASN A 24 7.78 -16.63 10.79
C ASN A 24 7.26 -16.33 12.19
N ASP A 25 7.47 -15.12 12.67
CA ASP A 25 7.01 -14.61 13.96
C ASP A 25 6.41 -13.21 13.81
N LEU A 26 5.56 -12.85 14.77
CA LEU A 26 4.82 -11.59 14.73
C LEU A 26 5.69 -10.39 15.09
N GLU A 27 6.73 -10.56 15.91
CA GLU A 27 7.61 -9.48 16.32
C GLU A 27 8.44 -8.99 15.12
N SER A 28 9.12 -9.90 14.43
CA SER A 28 9.83 -9.57 13.18
C SER A 28 8.91 -9.00 12.11
N PHE A 29 7.67 -9.49 12.01
CA PHE A 29 6.69 -8.95 11.09
C PHE A 29 6.26 -7.53 11.46
N HIS A 30 6.02 -7.28 12.75
CA HIS A 30 5.71 -5.95 13.26
C HIS A 30 6.82 -4.95 12.88
N ASP A 31 8.08 -5.31 13.11
CA ASP A 31 9.23 -4.46 12.82
C ASP A 31 9.33 -4.13 11.32
N ILE A 32 9.19 -5.14 10.47
CA ILE A 32 9.23 -4.97 9.02
C ILE A 32 8.07 -4.09 8.52
N LEU A 33 6.85 -4.37 9.00
CA LEU A 33 5.67 -3.63 8.54
C LEU A 33 5.64 -2.20 9.07
N SER A 34 6.22 -1.96 10.25
CA SER A 34 6.33 -0.63 10.87
C SER A 34 7.20 0.34 10.07
N LEU A 35 8.01 -0.16 9.13
CA LEU A 35 8.73 0.69 8.16
C LEU A 35 7.78 1.39 7.18
N SER A 36 6.61 0.79 6.92
CA SER A 36 5.67 1.25 5.89
C SER A 36 4.28 1.59 6.43
N VAL A 37 3.96 1.16 7.65
CA VAL A 37 2.65 1.37 8.29
C VAL A 37 2.85 1.53 9.79
N ARG A 38 2.20 2.52 10.40
CA ARG A 38 2.19 2.65 11.86
C ARG A 38 1.22 1.66 12.47
N LEU A 39 1.74 0.72 13.25
CA LEU A 39 0.97 -0.35 13.89
C LEU A 39 0.92 -0.16 15.41
N LYS A 40 -0.28 -0.37 15.96
CA LYS A 40 -0.51 -0.42 17.39
C LYS A 40 -0.54 -1.87 17.90
N ASP A 41 -1.09 -2.77 17.11
CA ASP A 41 -1.31 -4.16 17.51
C ASP A 41 -1.30 -5.07 16.28
N LEU A 42 -0.79 -6.29 16.48
CA LEU A 42 -0.67 -7.30 15.45
C LEU A 42 -0.92 -8.68 16.04
N THR A 43 -1.83 -9.45 15.43
CA THR A 43 -2.21 -10.78 15.91
C THR A 43 -2.38 -11.75 14.74
N ALA A 44 -1.86 -12.97 14.85
CA ALA A 44 -2.11 -14.02 13.88
C ALA A 44 -3.56 -14.53 13.97
N LEU A 45 -4.25 -14.70 12.83
CA LEU A 45 -5.56 -15.32 12.75
C LEU A 45 -5.43 -16.84 12.52
N GLY A 46 -4.77 -17.53 13.46
CA GLY A 46 -4.49 -18.96 13.42
C GLY A 46 -3.34 -19.32 14.35
N PRO A 47 -2.89 -20.59 14.33
CA PRO A 47 -1.75 -20.97 15.14
C PRO A 47 -0.51 -20.16 14.76
N GLU A 48 0.07 -19.46 15.71
CA GLU A 48 1.20 -18.54 15.53
C GLU A 48 2.40 -19.21 14.85
N ARG A 49 2.67 -20.48 15.18
CA ARG A 49 3.70 -21.32 14.54
C ARG A 49 3.51 -21.53 13.03
N LEU A 50 2.35 -21.15 12.48
CA LEU A 50 2.03 -21.24 11.05
C LEU A 50 2.02 -19.87 10.40
N PHE A 51 2.35 -18.82 11.15
CA PHE A 51 2.46 -17.49 10.60
C PHE A 51 3.65 -17.41 9.64
N VAL A 52 3.46 -16.81 8.50
CA VAL A 52 4.51 -16.50 7.51
C VAL A 52 4.19 -15.17 6.89
N HIS A 53 5.16 -14.30 6.88
CA HIS A 53 5.18 -13.06 6.13
C HIS A 53 6.37 -13.06 5.19
N ARG A 54 6.14 -12.57 3.97
CA ARG A 54 7.20 -12.27 2.99
C ARG A 54 6.99 -10.86 2.49
N SER A 55 8.05 -10.09 2.43
CA SER A 55 8.00 -8.74 1.88
C SER A 55 9.30 -8.35 1.20
N SER A 56 9.19 -7.40 0.28
CA SER A 56 10.30 -6.63 -0.25
C SER A 56 9.93 -5.16 -0.21
N THR A 57 10.85 -4.28 0.16
CA THR A 57 10.60 -2.84 0.34
C THR A 57 11.44 -2.05 -0.65
N LEU A 58 10.80 -1.07 -1.29
CA LEU A 58 11.40 -0.08 -2.17
C LEU A 58 11.36 1.29 -1.46
N LEU A 59 12.47 2.00 -1.46
CA LEU A 59 12.54 3.40 -1.01
C LEU A 59 12.43 4.33 -2.22
N ALA A 60 11.48 5.27 -2.18
CA ALA A 60 11.23 6.25 -3.21
C ALA A 60 11.13 7.65 -2.59
N GLY A 61 12.24 8.36 -2.49
CA GLY A 61 12.34 9.58 -1.68
C GLY A 61 12.10 9.27 -0.21
N ASP A 62 11.10 9.91 0.37
CA ASP A 62 10.68 9.68 1.77
C ASP A 62 9.65 8.55 1.92
N LEU A 63 9.20 7.94 0.80
CA LEU A 63 8.24 6.84 0.83
C LEU A 63 8.94 5.49 0.98
N ALA A 64 8.50 4.70 1.96
CA ALA A 64 8.79 3.26 2.04
C ALA A 64 7.58 2.47 1.51
N ILE A 65 7.79 1.71 0.44
CA ILE A 65 6.74 0.95 -0.26
C ILE A 65 7.04 -0.52 -0.09
N SER A 66 6.17 -1.25 0.58
CA SER A 66 6.34 -2.67 0.83
C SER A 66 5.39 -3.50 -0.02
N SER A 67 5.95 -4.45 -0.78
CA SER A 67 5.20 -5.54 -1.40
C SER A 67 5.16 -6.71 -0.43
N CYS A 68 3.97 -7.13 -0.01
CA CYS A 68 3.77 -8.06 1.08
C CYS A 68 2.91 -9.26 0.68
N ILE A 69 3.22 -10.41 1.26
CA ILE A 69 2.41 -11.64 1.17
C ILE A 69 2.32 -12.21 2.58
N ASN A 70 1.11 -12.44 3.06
CA ASN A 70 0.87 -12.80 4.47
C ASN A 70 -0.03 -14.04 4.59
N THR A 71 0.22 -14.85 5.61
CA THR A 71 -0.82 -15.68 6.21
C THR A 71 -1.87 -14.80 6.90
N PRO A 72 -3.03 -15.34 7.27
CA PRO A 72 -4.07 -14.56 7.94
C PRO A 72 -3.57 -13.89 9.23
N PHE A 73 -3.80 -12.60 9.33
CA PHE A 73 -3.46 -11.78 10.50
C PHE A 73 -4.52 -10.71 10.73
N GLN A 74 -4.50 -10.12 11.91
CA GLN A 74 -5.24 -8.90 12.24
C GLN A 74 -4.23 -7.86 12.70
N ALA A 75 -4.37 -6.64 12.20
CA ALA A 75 -3.58 -5.50 12.64
C ALA A 75 -4.50 -4.35 13.04
N ALA A 76 -4.08 -3.56 14.01
CA ALA A 76 -4.65 -2.26 14.32
C ALA A 76 -3.61 -1.19 14.01
N GLY A 77 -4.00 -0.16 13.25
CA GLY A 77 -3.17 1.01 13.01
C GLY A 77 -3.12 1.94 14.22
N GLU A 78 -2.05 2.70 14.33
CA GLU A 78 -1.98 3.86 15.23
C GLU A 78 -2.60 5.08 14.55
N GLU A 79 -3.13 5.99 15.37
CA GLU A 79 -3.50 7.30 14.89
C GLU A 79 -2.26 8.03 14.36
N SER A 80 -2.34 8.52 13.14
CA SER A 80 -1.22 9.09 12.41
C SER A 80 -1.65 10.32 11.61
N SER A 81 -0.72 11.25 11.38
CA SER A 81 -0.88 12.33 10.41
C SER A 81 -0.75 11.87 8.97
N GLU A 82 -0.27 10.65 8.75
CA GLU A 82 -0.14 10.02 7.43
C GLU A 82 -1.34 9.14 7.13
N ALA A 83 -1.69 9.01 5.85
CA ALA A 83 -2.68 8.07 5.38
C ALA A 83 -1.98 6.81 4.86
N THR A 84 -2.66 5.67 4.95
CA THR A 84 -2.17 4.40 4.40
C THR A 84 -2.85 4.12 3.06
N VAL A 85 -2.05 3.80 2.06
CA VAL A 85 -2.52 3.30 0.76
C VAL A 85 -2.19 1.81 0.66
N VAL A 86 -3.19 1.01 0.31
CA VAL A 86 -3.03 -0.41 0.06
C VAL A 86 -3.50 -0.73 -1.36
N ILE A 87 -2.65 -1.36 -2.15
CA ILE A 87 -3.02 -1.95 -3.43
C ILE A 87 -3.16 -3.45 -3.16
N HIS A 88 -4.39 -3.90 -2.98
CA HIS A 88 -4.70 -5.29 -2.71
C HIS A 88 -4.58 -6.11 -3.98
N ARG A 89 -3.77 -7.16 -3.97
CA ARG A 89 -3.50 -7.97 -5.17
C ARG A 89 -4.19 -9.33 -5.16
N SER A 90 -4.35 -9.94 -4.01
CA SER A 90 -5.06 -11.22 -3.90
C SER A 90 -5.42 -11.57 -2.46
N GLY A 91 -6.37 -12.49 -2.31
CA GLY A 91 -6.89 -12.92 -1.03
C GLY A 91 -8.11 -12.11 -0.59
N VAL A 92 -8.40 -12.14 0.69
CA VAL A 92 -9.53 -11.40 1.28
C VAL A 92 -9.04 -10.55 2.43
N MET A 93 -9.32 -9.26 2.36
CA MET A 93 -9.04 -8.30 3.44
C MET A 93 -10.33 -7.67 3.92
N VAL A 94 -10.40 -7.42 5.21
CA VAL A 94 -11.48 -6.64 5.83
C VAL A 94 -10.85 -5.48 6.57
N TYR A 95 -11.30 -4.28 6.29
CA TYR A 95 -10.85 -3.05 6.91
C TYR A 95 -12.01 -2.43 7.69
N ASP A 96 -11.78 -2.13 8.97
CA ASP A 96 -12.68 -1.34 9.78
C ASP A 96 -12.08 0.06 9.98
N CYS A 97 -12.75 1.09 9.50
CA CYS A 97 -12.31 2.49 9.61
C CYS A 97 -13.51 3.40 9.82
N ASP A 98 -13.46 4.27 10.82
CA ASP A 98 -14.53 5.22 11.17
C ASP A 98 -15.92 4.57 11.29
N GLY A 99 -16.01 3.39 11.91
CA GLY A 99 -17.25 2.66 12.08
C GLY A 99 -17.80 2.04 10.80
N ARG A 100 -17.05 2.06 9.71
CA ARG A 100 -17.38 1.42 8.42
C ARG A 100 -16.51 0.20 8.21
N THR A 101 -17.13 -0.89 7.80
CA THR A 101 -16.42 -2.12 7.43
C THR A 101 -16.38 -2.26 5.92
N PHE A 102 -15.17 -2.42 5.38
CA PHE A 102 -14.93 -2.64 3.95
C PHE A 102 -14.38 -4.05 3.76
N ARG A 103 -15.07 -4.87 2.98
CA ARG A 103 -14.59 -6.18 2.55
C ARG A 103 -14.01 -6.06 1.14
N ILE A 104 -12.77 -6.45 1.00
CA ILE A 104 -12.06 -6.53 -0.27
C ILE A 104 -11.92 -8.00 -0.62
N ASP A 105 -12.52 -8.37 -1.74
CA ASP A 105 -12.53 -9.74 -2.24
C ASP A 105 -12.35 -9.67 -3.76
N GLY A 106 -11.14 -9.85 -4.21
CA GLY A 106 -10.77 -9.67 -5.61
C GLY A 106 -9.39 -9.07 -5.80
N ASP A 107 -9.01 -8.89 -7.05
CA ASP A 107 -7.67 -8.48 -7.44
C ASP A 107 -7.56 -6.96 -7.68
N GLU A 108 -6.41 -6.43 -7.27
CA GLU A 108 -5.91 -5.09 -7.61
C GLU A 108 -6.76 -3.89 -7.16
N GLN A 109 -7.59 -4.04 -6.12
CA GLN A 109 -8.32 -2.90 -5.56
C GLN A 109 -7.39 -1.97 -4.78
N VAL A 110 -7.62 -0.66 -4.90
CA VAL A 110 -6.86 0.36 -4.17
C VAL A 110 -7.69 0.89 -3.01
N ILE A 111 -7.11 0.82 -1.82
CA ILE A 111 -7.72 1.28 -0.58
C ILE A 111 -6.91 2.47 -0.07
N TYR A 112 -7.59 3.53 0.27
CA TYR A 112 -7.03 4.67 0.96
C TYR A 112 -7.67 4.76 2.35
N LEU A 113 -6.83 4.72 3.38
CA LEU A 113 -7.22 4.84 4.77
C LEU A 113 -6.63 6.14 5.33
N PRO A 114 -7.44 7.12 5.73
CA PRO A 114 -6.94 8.34 6.36
C PRO A 114 -6.23 7.97 7.67
N GLY A 115 -5.45 8.90 8.21
CA GLY A 115 -4.61 8.67 9.39
C GLY A 115 -5.34 8.43 10.72
N ALA A 116 -6.65 8.22 10.70
CA ALA A 116 -7.39 7.70 11.83
C ALA A 116 -7.06 6.22 12.09
N ALA A 117 -7.19 5.78 13.34
CA ALA A 117 -6.93 4.40 13.74
C ALA A 117 -7.81 3.41 12.95
N ALA A 118 -7.25 2.80 11.93
CA ALA A 118 -7.90 1.78 11.13
C ALA A 118 -7.51 0.39 11.63
N ARG A 119 -8.48 -0.52 11.68
CA ARG A 119 -8.22 -1.94 11.90
C ARG A 119 -8.27 -2.67 10.58
N SER A 120 -7.28 -3.52 10.31
CA SER A 120 -7.28 -4.37 9.14
C SER A 120 -7.28 -5.84 9.54
N ARG A 121 -7.92 -6.68 8.73
CA ARG A 121 -7.93 -8.13 8.91
C ARG A 121 -7.62 -8.81 7.59
N ALA A 122 -6.67 -9.74 7.60
CA ALA A 122 -6.53 -10.65 6.47
C ALA A 122 -7.56 -11.78 6.57
N GLY A 123 -8.12 -12.18 5.44
CA GLY A 123 -9.03 -13.33 5.38
C GLY A 123 -8.32 -14.65 5.64
N MET A 124 -9.10 -15.74 5.74
CA MET A 124 -8.61 -17.10 6.07
C MET A 124 -7.62 -17.68 5.05
N ALA A 125 -7.60 -17.17 3.83
CA ALA A 125 -6.69 -17.63 2.78
C ALA A 125 -5.32 -16.93 2.78
N GLY A 126 -5.16 -15.88 3.56
CA GLY A 126 -4.04 -14.96 3.47
C GLY A 126 -4.28 -13.86 2.44
N SER A 127 -3.31 -12.98 2.28
CA SER A 127 -3.42 -11.84 1.37
C SER A 127 -2.08 -11.47 0.76
N SER A 128 -2.11 -10.84 -0.40
CA SER A 128 -0.96 -10.15 -0.98
C SER A 128 -1.33 -8.73 -1.40
N GLY A 129 -0.38 -7.82 -1.29
CA GLY A 129 -0.61 -6.43 -1.63
C GLY A 129 0.65 -5.59 -1.58
N ILE A 130 0.49 -4.33 -1.90
CA ILE A 130 1.49 -3.28 -1.77
C ILE A 130 0.95 -2.30 -0.77
N VAL A 131 1.76 -1.86 0.18
CA VAL A 131 1.38 -0.93 1.23
C VAL A 131 2.42 0.17 1.38
N PHE A 132 1.97 1.39 1.59
CA PHE A 132 2.81 2.54 1.90
C PHE A 132 2.00 3.62 2.62
N ASN A 133 2.69 4.41 3.43
CA ASN A 133 2.12 5.61 4.00
C ASN A 133 2.34 6.79 3.06
N ILE A 134 1.42 7.74 3.09
CA ILE A 134 1.44 8.93 2.24
C ILE A 134 1.02 10.15 3.07
N ASN A 135 1.71 11.28 2.86
CA ASN A 135 1.35 12.53 3.51
C ASN A 135 0.10 13.15 2.84
N PRO A 136 -1.04 13.28 3.55
CA PRO A 136 -2.27 13.81 2.98
C PRO A 136 -2.15 15.26 2.47
N ALA A 137 -1.28 16.09 3.09
CA ALA A 137 -1.09 17.46 2.66
C ALA A 137 -0.36 17.54 1.31
N LEU A 138 0.64 16.68 1.08
CA LEU A 138 1.29 16.57 -0.22
C LEU A 138 0.35 16.00 -1.27
N LEU A 139 -0.44 14.98 -0.92
CA LEU A 139 -1.46 14.41 -1.81
C LEU A 139 -2.54 15.44 -2.19
N ALA A 140 -2.99 16.27 -1.23
CA ALA A 140 -3.93 17.35 -1.49
C ALA A 140 -3.36 18.40 -2.47
N ARG A 141 -2.07 18.73 -2.36
CA ARG A 141 -1.40 19.62 -3.31
C ARG A 141 -1.37 19.04 -4.72
N GLU A 142 -1.09 17.75 -4.87
CA GLU A 142 -1.14 17.08 -6.18
C GLU A 142 -2.58 17.07 -6.75
N LEU A 143 -3.61 16.87 -5.93
CA LEU A 143 -5.01 16.99 -6.34
C LEU A 143 -5.34 18.41 -6.85
N CYS A 144 -4.90 19.44 -6.14
CA CYS A 144 -5.07 20.84 -6.58
C CYS A 144 -4.36 21.09 -7.90
N PHE A 145 -3.11 20.69 -8.03
CA PHE A 145 -2.32 20.84 -9.24
C PHE A 145 -2.97 20.12 -10.44
N LEU A 146 -3.38 18.87 -10.29
CA LEU A 146 -4.00 18.07 -11.34
C LEU A 146 -5.39 18.61 -11.74
N SER A 147 -6.12 19.22 -10.81
CA SER A 147 -7.39 19.89 -11.10
C SER A 147 -7.22 21.26 -11.76
N ARG A 148 -5.98 21.69 -12.07
CA ARG A 148 -5.66 23.04 -12.54
C ARG A 148 -6.22 24.11 -11.60
N GLU A 149 -6.02 23.92 -10.29
CA GLU A 149 -6.47 24.79 -9.20
C GLU A 149 -7.99 24.97 -9.08
N ARG A 150 -8.78 24.15 -9.79
CA ARG A 150 -10.25 24.16 -9.65
C ARG A 150 -10.72 23.54 -8.33
N LEU A 151 -9.89 22.70 -7.71
CA LEU A 151 -10.13 22.10 -6.39
C LEU A 151 -9.32 22.88 -5.34
N PRO A 152 -9.95 23.68 -4.45
CA PRO A 152 -9.26 24.36 -3.36
C PRO A 152 -8.59 23.37 -2.40
N LEU A 153 -7.44 23.75 -1.82
CA LEU A 153 -6.67 22.90 -0.93
C LEU A 153 -7.49 22.37 0.27
N GLU A 154 -8.31 23.23 0.87
CA GLU A 154 -9.18 22.85 1.99
C GLU A 154 -10.18 21.74 1.60
N ARG A 155 -10.75 21.83 0.40
CA ARG A 155 -11.66 20.80 -0.12
C ARG A 155 -10.93 19.50 -0.45
N ALA A 156 -9.70 19.59 -0.96
CA ALA A 156 -8.86 18.42 -1.19
C ALA A 156 -8.51 17.71 0.12
N LEU A 157 -8.15 18.47 1.17
CA LEU A 157 -7.88 17.92 2.50
C LEU A 157 -9.14 17.29 3.11
N LEU A 158 -10.30 17.94 3.00
CA LEU A 158 -11.56 17.38 3.50
C LEU A 158 -11.92 16.07 2.77
N PHE A 159 -11.72 16.01 1.46
CA PHE A 159 -11.93 14.79 0.67
C PHE A 159 -11.04 13.64 1.16
N LEU A 160 -9.79 13.92 1.53
CA LEU A 160 -8.82 12.94 2.01
C LEU A 160 -9.03 12.51 3.48
N GLN A 161 -10.01 13.06 4.19
CA GLN A 161 -10.39 12.59 5.53
C GLN A 161 -11.27 11.33 5.49
N GLN A 162 -11.73 10.90 4.33
CA GLN A 162 -12.62 9.76 4.20
C GLN A 162 -11.90 8.53 3.67
N PRO A 163 -12.18 7.33 4.21
CA PRO A 163 -11.69 6.09 3.63
C PRO A 163 -12.31 5.85 2.26
N MET A 164 -11.53 5.38 1.31
CA MET A 164 -11.95 5.17 -0.08
C MET A 164 -11.47 3.83 -0.61
N ILE A 165 -12.32 3.21 -1.44
CA ILE A 165 -11.96 2.05 -2.25
C ILE A 165 -12.12 2.43 -3.72
N ARG A 166 -11.15 2.04 -4.53
CA ARG A 166 -11.18 2.23 -5.98
C ARG A 166 -11.01 0.90 -6.69
N ASP A 167 -11.89 0.66 -7.64
CA ASP A 167 -11.95 -0.60 -8.40
C ASP A 167 -11.22 -0.39 -9.73
N PRO A 168 -10.23 -1.22 -10.09
CA PRO A 168 -9.51 -1.15 -11.35
C PRO A 168 -10.38 -1.51 -12.57
N ARG A 169 -11.59 -2.03 -12.37
CA ARG A 169 -12.60 -2.21 -13.44
C ARG A 169 -13.12 -0.88 -13.98
N ASP A 170 -13.01 0.21 -13.20
CA ASP A 170 -13.08 1.56 -13.76
C ASP A 170 -11.89 1.76 -14.71
N PRO A 171 -12.11 2.04 -16.02
CA PRO A 171 -11.04 2.13 -17.01
C PRO A 171 -9.98 3.18 -16.67
N ALA A 172 -10.38 4.31 -16.07
CA ALA A 172 -9.48 5.39 -15.69
C ALA A 172 -8.59 4.95 -14.51
N VAL A 173 -9.19 4.39 -13.46
CA VAL A 173 -8.46 3.82 -12.32
C VAL A 173 -7.50 2.73 -12.78
N GLY A 174 -8.00 1.76 -13.56
CA GLY A 174 -7.20 0.63 -14.03
C GLY A 174 -6.04 1.05 -14.92
N ALA A 175 -6.20 2.08 -15.75
CA ALA A 175 -5.11 2.60 -16.59
C ALA A 175 -3.99 3.22 -15.75
N VAL A 176 -4.33 4.03 -14.74
CA VAL A 176 -3.33 4.65 -13.83
C VAL A 176 -2.67 3.59 -12.98
N LEU A 177 -3.45 2.66 -12.40
CA LEU A 177 -2.92 1.61 -11.55
C LEU A 177 -1.91 0.72 -12.30
N ARG A 178 -2.23 0.29 -13.52
CA ARG A 178 -1.27 -0.49 -14.33
C ARG A 178 0.03 0.27 -14.60
N ARG A 179 -0.03 1.58 -14.87
CA ARG A 179 1.16 2.42 -15.06
C ARG A 179 1.98 2.55 -13.78
N LEU A 180 1.30 2.73 -12.63
CA LEU A 180 1.97 2.78 -11.33
C LEU A 180 2.68 1.45 -11.04
N LEU A 181 1.99 0.31 -11.19
CA LEU A 181 2.58 -1.00 -10.95
C LEU A 181 3.76 -1.29 -11.90
N ALA A 182 3.65 -0.91 -13.17
CA ALA A 182 4.76 -1.04 -14.14
C ALA A 182 5.96 -0.17 -13.73
N LEU A 183 5.72 1.08 -13.30
CA LEU A 183 6.77 1.97 -12.82
C LEU A 183 7.49 1.40 -11.60
N LEU A 184 6.74 0.86 -10.64
CA LEU A 184 7.30 0.23 -9.44
C LEU A 184 8.08 -1.04 -9.76
N ALA A 185 7.64 -1.84 -10.72
CA ALA A 185 8.28 -3.10 -11.11
C ALA A 185 9.62 -2.92 -11.87
N ILE A 186 9.80 -1.78 -12.55
CA ILE A 186 11.03 -1.50 -13.33
C ILE A 186 12.19 -1.07 -12.42
N GLN A 187 11.93 -0.68 -11.17
CA GLN A 187 12.98 -0.20 -10.28
C GLN A 187 13.92 -1.35 -9.92
N PRO A 188 15.14 -1.39 -10.48
CA PRO A 188 16.05 -2.47 -10.16
C PRO A 188 16.58 -2.27 -8.73
N ALA A 189 16.39 -3.27 -7.91
CA ALA A 189 16.91 -3.33 -6.53
C ALA A 189 18.46 -3.25 -6.46
N HIS A 190 19.16 -3.18 -7.59
CA HIS A 190 20.61 -3.38 -7.68
C HIS A 190 21.36 -2.41 -8.61
N LEU A 191 20.76 -1.29 -9.01
CA LEU A 191 21.54 -0.32 -9.76
C LEU A 191 22.49 0.41 -8.81
N SER A 192 23.80 0.12 -8.97
CA SER A 192 24.91 0.83 -8.30
C SER A 192 25.03 2.26 -8.82
N TYR A 193 24.03 3.08 -8.56
CA TYR A 193 24.09 4.49 -8.88
C TYR A 193 24.83 5.26 -7.77
N THR A 194 25.41 6.41 -8.15
CA THR A 194 25.92 7.36 -7.14
C THR A 194 24.76 7.79 -6.22
N GLU A 195 25.08 8.10 -4.97
CA GLU A 195 24.10 8.51 -3.96
C GLU A 195 23.23 9.69 -4.43
N GLY A 196 23.81 10.67 -5.11
CA GLY A 196 23.09 11.81 -5.67
C GLY A 196 22.09 11.42 -6.75
N TYR A 197 22.43 10.44 -7.60
CA TYR A 197 21.50 9.94 -8.62
C TYR A 197 20.35 9.13 -7.99
N GLN A 198 20.63 8.33 -6.98
CA GLN A 198 19.61 7.58 -6.23
C GLN A 198 18.61 8.52 -5.58
N ARG A 199 19.07 9.61 -4.93
CA ARG A 199 18.19 10.63 -4.35
C ARG A 199 17.34 11.31 -5.41
N PHE A 200 17.91 11.65 -6.57
CA PHE A 200 17.16 12.29 -7.66
C PHE A 200 16.07 11.35 -8.22
N VAL A 201 16.40 10.09 -8.51
CA VAL A 201 15.46 9.09 -9.00
C VAL A 201 14.37 8.83 -7.96
N GLY A 202 14.75 8.68 -6.68
CA GLY A 202 13.81 8.50 -5.57
C GLY A 202 12.80 9.63 -5.48
N ALA A 203 13.23 10.89 -5.50
CA ALA A 203 12.34 12.04 -5.45
C ALA A 203 11.38 12.11 -6.67
N ARG A 204 11.86 11.74 -7.88
CA ARG A 204 11.00 11.68 -9.07
C ARG A 204 9.96 10.57 -8.98
N LEU A 205 10.36 9.42 -8.47
CA LEU A 205 9.46 8.30 -8.25
C LEU A 205 8.39 8.65 -7.20
N GLU A 206 8.79 9.27 -6.11
CA GLU A 206 7.88 9.76 -5.07
C GLU A 206 6.79 10.66 -5.66
N ILE A 207 7.16 11.69 -6.43
CA ILE A 207 6.19 12.59 -7.10
C ILE A 207 5.26 11.79 -8.01
N ALA A 208 5.79 10.83 -8.78
CA ALA A 208 4.97 10.00 -9.67
C ALA A 208 3.95 9.15 -8.88
N ILE A 209 4.33 8.64 -7.71
CA ILE A 209 3.44 7.88 -6.81
C ILE A 209 2.34 8.78 -6.25
N TYR A 210 2.66 9.99 -5.78
CA TYR A 210 1.66 10.95 -5.32
C TYR A 210 0.66 11.29 -6.42
N ARG A 211 1.11 11.56 -7.64
CA ARG A 211 0.26 11.84 -8.80
C ARG A 211 -0.62 10.67 -9.19
N ALA A 212 -0.04 9.48 -9.27
CA ALA A 212 -0.81 8.28 -9.58
C ALA A 212 -1.87 8.01 -8.50
N THR A 213 -1.53 8.15 -7.23
CA THR A 213 -2.49 8.02 -6.12
C THR A 213 -3.60 9.06 -6.22
N ALA A 214 -3.27 10.33 -6.48
CA ALA A 214 -4.27 11.38 -6.67
C ALA A 214 -5.24 11.07 -7.82
N LEU A 215 -4.75 10.61 -8.97
CA LEU A 215 -5.56 10.22 -10.12
C LEU A 215 -6.38 8.95 -9.88
N ILE A 216 -5.87 8.00 -9.11
CA ILE A 216 -6.65 6.82 -8.70
C ILE A 216 -7.80 7.23 -7.79
N LEU A 217 -7.57 8.13 -6.84
CA LEU A 217 -8.60 8.60 -5.91
C LEU A 217 -9.62 9.52 -6.59
N ARG A 218 -9.21 10.29 -7.58
CA ARG A 218 -10.02 11.23 -8.36
C ARG A 218 -9.82 11.00 -9.86
N PRO A 219 -10.37 9.90 -10.41
CA PRO A 219 -10.24 9.57 -11.83
C PRO A 219 -10.90 10.60 -12.76
N ASP A 220 -11.83 11.39 -12.25
CA ASP A 220 -12.45 12.50 -12.95
C ASP A 220 -11.48 13.66 -13.29
N LEU A 221 -10.28 13.67 -12.73
CA LEU A 221 -9.21 14.62 -13.09
C LEU A 221 -8.41 14.20 -14.33
N ILE A 222 -8.64 12.97 -14.84
CA ILE A 222 -8.03 12.48 -16.08
C ILE A 222 -8.85 13.04 -17.25
N VAL A 223 -8.44 14.18 -17.78
CA VAL A 223 -9.07 14.84 -18.95
C VAL A 223 -8.15 14.70 -20.16
#